data_e45f9c2b92a1b9d7f9beea53ab0cd0dc
#
_entry.id   e45f9c2b92a1b9d7f9beea53ab0cd0dc
#
_cell.length_a   1.000
_cell.length_b   1.000
_cell.length_c   1.000
_cell.angle_alpha   90.00
_cell.angle_beta   90.00
_cell.angle_gamma   90.00
#
_symmetry.space_group_name_H-M   'P 1'
#
loop_
_entity.id
_entity.type
_entity.pdbx_description
1 polymer ?
#
loop_
_entity_poly.entity_id
_entity_poly.type
_entity_poly.pdbx_seq_one_letter_code
_entity_poly.pdbx_strand_id
1 'polypeptide(L)'
;RKGRIREQESAGQLNNKAKTQNNISLSKNRIKTEKRHNQRMAKQIQKSTVEKDRILPEKLIQDSTVWDTIIVGAGAAGMTAALACGKEKQKVLLLDRQNQMGRKILVTGNGKCNLTNFAQKPKYYRSDCPEKVQKVLSVFGQKEAMELFQSLGIYTKDKNGYVYPYSEQAASVREAFETEILSNPSITFVPFSEVYNVQKKEDVFLIKAKEQLGQSEQSTGKQGNGEKIEKVYRCQSLLITTGGFAGPKFGCDGSGYAFAKVFGHEIIKPLPALTALKSSAPFLKKVSGVRNQAEITLEIDGEPVKKETGELQWTDYGISGVAIFQLSRFAITALEEKKKVALYFDFMPELSSKEKLRLFLMLAQNHKKRDMLSFVKGLFPAKLCPVILREAGLREETLAGTLKEEEWNALVMAVSHFPLRINGYMGYEKAQVTRGGISLTELTGNLESDFQPGLFFAGEVADVDGTCGGYNLQWAFSSGTVAGRAIVKRNQELFKDDRHTMEENDGISERNRRR
;
A
#
# COMPACT_ATOMS: atom_id res chain seq x y z
N ARG A 1 19.02 -59.92 17.42
CA ARG A 1 18.22 -59.03 16.52
C ARG A 1 17.20 -58.16 17.28
N LYS A 2 16.60 -58.61 18.39
CA LYS A 2 15.59 -57.80 19.17
C LYS A 2 16.16 -56.64 19.98
N GLY A 3 17.47 -56.67 20.34
CA GLY A 3 18.11 -55.58 21.08
C GLY A 3 18.42 -54.33 20.23
N ARG A 4 18.81 -54.48 18.96
CA ARG A 4 19.14 -53.38 18.06
C ARG A 4 17.96 -52.55 17.60
N ILE A 5 16.76 -53.12 17.56
CA ILE A 5 15.54 -52.42 17.15
C ILE A 5 15.04 -51.46 18.25
N ARG A 6 15.17 -51.82 19.54
CA ARG A 6 14.81 -50.96 20.68
C ARG A 6 15.73 -49.74 20.85
N GLU A 7 17.00 -49.88 20.54
CA GLU A 7 17.94 -48.71 20.60
C GLU A 7 17.72 -47.71 19.47
N GLN A 8 17.30 -48.16 18.27
CA GLN A 8 16.97 -47.23 17.20
C GLN A 8 15.64 -46.49 17.40
N GLU A 9 14.66 -47.11 18.04
CA GLU A 9 13.36 -46.46 18.38
C GLU A 9 13.55 -45.40 19.50
N SER A 10 14.39 -45.70 20.51
CA SER A 10 14.68 -44.74 21.59
C SER A 10 15.50 -43.54 21.11
N ALA A 11 16.45 -43.72 20.19
CA ALA A 11 17.21 -42.63 19.56
C ALA A 11 16.34 -41.75 18.64
N GLY A 12 15.37 -42.33 17.93
CA GLY A 12 14.39 -41.60 17.12
C GLY A 12 13.45 -40.72 17.96
N GLN A 13 13.02 -41.23 19.11
CA GLN A 13 12.14 -40.46 20.02
C GLN A 13 12.86 -39.32 20.74
N LEU A 14 14.14 -39.50 21.10
CA LEU A 14 14.97 -38.45 21.68
C LEU A 14 15.29 -37.33 20.69
N ASN A 15 15.54 -37.67 19.41
CA ASN A 15 15.80 -36.69 18.36
C ASN A 15 14.54 -35.87 17.99
N ASN A 16 13.36 -36.49 18.04
CA ASN A 16 12.10 -35.77 17.82
C ASN A 16 11.74 -34.84 19.00
N LYS A 17 12.00 -35.24 20.25
CA LYS A 17 11.82 -34.37 21.42
C LYS A 17 12.76 -33.18 21.39
N ALA A 18 14.02 -33.34 21.01
CA ALA A 18 14.99 -32.26 20.89
C ALA A 18 14.62 -31.28 19.75
N LYS A 19 14.14 -31.77 18.60
CA LYS A 19 13.64 -30.90 17.51
C LYS A 19 12.39 -30.12 17.91
N THR A 20 11.49 -30.74 18.68
CA THR A 20 10.26 -30.08 19.16
C THR A 20 10.59 -28.99 20.20
N GLN A 21 11.53 -29.27 21.12
CA GLN A 21 11.98 -28.26 22.10
C GLN A 21 12.73 -27.10 21.44
N ASN A 22 13.56 -27.34 20.42
CA ASN A 22 14.23 -26.26 19.65
C ASN A 22 13.21 -25.40 18.88
N ASN A 23 12.19 -26.00 18.27
CA ASN A 23 11.14 -25.25 17.58
C ASN A 23 10.28 -24.41 18.54
N ILE A 24 10.00 -24.90 19.76
CA ILE A 24 9.28 -24.15 20.80
C ILE A 24 10.17 -23.01 21.33
N SER A 25 11.48 -23.22 21.48
CA SER A 25 12.42 -22.18 21.90
C SER A 25 12.58 -21.07 20.84
N LEU A 26 12.65 -21.43 19.57
CA LEU A 26 12.70 -20.48 18.44
C LEU A 26 11.40 -19.67 18.30
N SER A 27 10.24 -20.30 18.51
CA SER A 27 8.95 -19.60 18.50
C SER A 27 8.80 -18.63 19.69
N LYS A 28 9.23 -19.04 20.91
CA LYS A 28 9.25 -18.17 22.09
C LYS A 28 10.20 -16.98 21.94
N ASN A 29 11.37 -17.18 21.33
CA ASN A 29 12.30 -16.09 21.04
C ASN A 29 11.75 -15.11 19.98
N ARG A 30 11.05 -15.61 18.97
CA ARG A 30 10.40 -14.78 17.96
C ARG A 30 9.28 -13.91 18.54
N ILE A 31 8.42 -14.51 19.38
CA ILE A 31 7.35 -13.78 20.10
C ILE A 31 7.96 -12.75 21.08
N LYS A 32 9.11 -13.06 21.71
CA LYS A 32 9.79 -12.12 22.60
C LYS A 32 10.42 -10.95 21.85
N THR A 33 10.89 -11.20 20.64
CA THR A 33 11.46 -10.16 19.75
C THR A 33 10.36 -9.25 19.20
N GLU A 34 9.21 -9.79 18.79
CA GLU A 34 8.03 -9.01 18.35
C GLU A 34 7.42 -8.19 19.51
N LYS A 35 7.31 -8.78 20.72
CA LYS A 35 6.88 -8.03 21.90
C LYS A 35 7.84 -6.90 22.26
N ARG A 36 9.15 -7.10 22.13
CA ARG A 36 10.16 -6.05 22.35
C ARG A 36 10.10 -4.97 21.28
N HIS A 37 9.83 -5.33 20.03
CA HIS A 37 9.64 -4.37 18.93
C HIS A 37 8.40 -3.52 19.16
N ASN A 38 7.26 -4.14 19.49
CA ASN A 38 6.01 -3.44 19.80
C ASN A 38 6.11 -2.58 21.07
N GLN A 39 6.86 -3.04 22.10
CA GLN A 39 7.13 -2.23 23.29
C GLN A 39 8.11 -1.07 23.02
N ARG A 40 9.08 -1.21 22.10
CA ARG A 40 9.91 -0.10 21.64
C ARG A 40 9.10 0.92 20.85
N MET A 41 8.22 0.48 19.96
CA MET A 41 7.29 1.35 19.22
C MET A 41 6.34 2.07 20.18
N ALA A 42 5.73 1.37 21.15
CA ALA A 42 4.88 1.99 22.17
C ALA A 42 5.64 2.99 23.04
N LYS A 43 6.90 2.69 23.42
CA LYS A 43 7.76 3.64 24.17
C LYS A 43 8.24 4.81 23.33
N GLN A 44 8.45 4.65 22.03
CA GLN A 44 8.72 5.77 21.12
C GLN A 44 7.49 6.69 20.98
N ILE A 45 6.29 6.09 20.89
CA ILE A 45 5.02 6.83 20.86
C ILE A 45 4.79 7.54 22.21
N GLN A 46 5.07 6.88 23.35
CA GLN A 46 4.95 7.51 24.67
C GLN A 46 6.03 8.59 24.91
N LYS A 47 7.25 8.44 24.40
CA LYS A 47 8.26 9.51 24.49
C LYS A 47 7.90 10.74 23.67
N SER A 48 7.22 10.58 22.53
CA SER A 48 6.71 11.72 21.77
C SER A 48 5.52 12.43 22.44
N THR A 49 4.80 11.74 23.34
CA THR A 49 3.67 12.31 24.09
C THR A 49 4.10 13.04 25.37
N VAL A 50 5.29 12.78 25.91
CA VAL A 50 5.77 13.39 27.17
C VAL A 50 6.57 14.69 26.93
N GLU A 51 6.90 15.03 25.68
CA GLU A 51 7.46 16.37 25.35
C GLU A 51 6.36 17.44 25.16
N LYS A 52 5.22 17.31 25.86
CA LYS A 52 4.04 18.17 25.68
C LYS A 52 4.22 19.64 26.10
N ASP A 53 5.30 20.00 26.80
CA ASP A 53 5.43 21.34 27.39
C ASP A 53 6.80 22.02 27.19
N ARG A 54 7.57 21.68 26.18
CA ARG A 54 8.71 22.52 25.81
C ARG A 54 8.23 23.68 24.94
N ILE A 55 8.00 24.81 25.59
CA ILE A 55 7.97 26.11 24.93
C ILE A 55 9.18 26.19 24.01
N LEU A 56 8.98 26.44 22.72
CA LEU A 56 10.04 26.63 21.73
C LEU A 56 11.00 27.70 22.23
N PRO A 57 12.30 27.45 22.38
CA PRO A 57 13.24 28.49 22.63
C PRO A 57 13.19 29.48 21.45
N GLU A 58 13.01 30.78 21.73
CA GLU A 58 12.89 31.86 20.72
C GLU A 58 14.03 31.89 19.69
N LYS A 59 15.15 31.26 19.97
CA LYS A 59 16.32 31.17 19.09
C LYS A 59 16.19 30.21 17.90
N LEU A 60 15.15 29.37 17.83
CA LEU A 60 14.94 28.39 16.76
C LEU A 60 14.04 28.92 15.62
N ILE A 61 13.45 30.08 15.74
CA ILE A 61 12.63 30.69 14.68
C ILE A 61 13.60 31.45 13.75
N GLN A 62 14.27 30.75 12.82
CA GLN A 62 15.14 31.40 11.83
C GLN A 62 14.41 31.83 10.55
N ASP A 63 13.20 31.35 10.31
CA ASP A 63 12.41 31.77 9.15
C ASP A 63 11.16 32.52 9.62
N SER A 64 11.18 33.83 9.45
CA SER A 64 10.01 34.71 9.72
C SER A 64 8.92 34.56 8.65
N THR A 65 9.19 33.81 7.60
CA THR A 65 8.26 33.60 6.48
C THR A 65 7.05 32.80 6.94
N VAL A 66 5.87 33.31 6.73
CA VAL A 66 4.62 32.55 6.81
C VAL A 66 4.28 32.08 5.40
N TRP A 67 4.28 30.76 5.20
CA TRP A 67 3.87 30.14 3.94
C TRP A 67 2.35 30.10 3.87
N ASP A 68 1.79 30.27 2.68
CA ASP A 68 0.35 30.06 2.49
C ASP A 68 0.01 28.59 2.76
N THR A 69 0.87 27.71 2.28
CA THR A 69 0.66 26.26 2.41
C THR A 69 1.98 25.53 2.64
N ILE A 70 2.00 24.62 3.61
CA ILE A 70 3.06 23.61 3.74
C ILE A 70 2.46 22.23 3.44
N ILE A 71 3.13 21.49 2.58
CA ILE A 71 2.78 20.12 2.21
C ILE A 71 3.87 19.19 2.73
N VAL A 72 3.50 18.21 3.54
CA VAL A 72 4.42 17.21 4.10
C VAL A 72 4.30 15.90 3.36
N GLY A 73 5.32 15.57 2.58
CA GLY A 73 5.40 14.38 1.70
C GLY A 73 5.27 14.75 0.22
N ALA A 74 6.34 14.58 -0.54
CA ALA A 74 6.39 14.83 -1.98
C ALA A 74 6.10 13.56 -2.81
N GLY A 75 5.12 12.74 -2.37
CA GLY A 75 4.55 11.64 -3.14
C GLY A 75 3.56 12.13 -4.21
N ALA A 76 2.86 11.21 -4.88
CA ALA A 76 1.90 11.54 -5.93
C ALA A 76 0.84 12.57 -5.48
N ALA A 77 0.27 12.40 -4.28
CA ALA A 77 -0.72 13.34 -3.73
C ALA A 77 -0.10 14.71 -3.40
N GLY A 78 1.08 14.75 -2.80
CA GLY A 78 1.75 16.00 -2.46
C GLY A 78 2.16 16.80 -3.69
N MET A 79 2.66 16.12 -4.73
CA MET A 79 3.03 16.76 -6.00
C MET A 79 1.83 17.39 -6.71
N THR A 80 0.69 16.66 -6.80
CA THR A 80 -0.51 17.22 -7.43
C THR A 80 -1.13 18.36 -6.63
N ALA A 81 -1.07 18.29 -5.29
CA ALA A 81 -1.53 19.39 -4.43
C ALA A 81 -0.63 20.62 -4.59
N ALA A 82 0.70 20.44 -4.63
CA ALA A 82 1.64 21.53 -4.86
C ALA A 82 1.38 22.24 -6.19
N LEU A 83 1.16 21.49 -7.27
CA LEU A 83 0.81 22.06 -8.57
C LEU A 83 -0.53 22.79 -8.53
N ALA A 84 -1.54 22.24 -7.86
CA ALA A 84 -2.84 22.89 -7.72
C ALA A 84 -2.75 24.23 -6.98
N CYS A 85 -1.96 24.29 -5.90
CA CYS A 85 -1.71 25.54 -5.14
C CYS A 85 -0.83 26.53 -5.93
N GLY A 86 0.25 26.03 -6.52
CA GLY A 86 1.21 26.87 -7.26
C GLY A 86 0.63 27.50 -8.51
N LYS A 87 -0.35 26.85 -9.18
CA LYS A 87 -1.10 27.42 -10.30
C LYS A 87 -1.83 28.71 -9.94
N GLU A 88 -2.31 28.80 -8.71
CA GLU A 88 -3.00 29.97 -8.15
C GLU A 88 -2.04 30.91 -7.38
N LYS A 89 -0.74 30.78 -7.64
CA LYS A 89 0.35 31.61 -7.06
C LYS A 89 0.43 31.60 -5.53
N GLN A 90 -0.06 30.54 -4.88
CA GLN A 90 0.13 30.34 -3.44
C GLN A 90 1.61 30.07 -3.16
N LYS A 91 2.16 30.65 -2.10
CA LYS A 91 3.49 30.34 -1.58
C LYS A 91 3.48 28.93 -0.95
N VAL A 92 3.99 27.94 -1.68
CA VAL A 92 3.99 26.54 -1.26
C VAL A 92 5.37 26.08 -0.83
N LEU A 93 5.46 25.48 0.36
CA LEU A 93 6.63 24.75 0.80
C LEU A 93 6.31 23.24 0.77
N LEU A 94 7.01 22.49 -0.08
CA LEU A 94 6.88 21.05 -0.20
C LEU A 94 8.07 20.36 0.49
N LEU A 95 7.80 19.64 1.60
CA LEU A 95 8.82 19.00 2.42
C LEU A 95 8.82 17.49 2.18
N ASP A 96 9.98 16.88 1.97
CA ASP A 96 10.11 15.44 1.96
C ASP A 96 11.40 14.98 2.68
N ARG A 97 11.32 13.88 3.41
CA ARG A 97 12.45 13.24 4.08
C ARG A 97 13.44 12.57 3.11
N GLN A 98 13.00 12.32 1.90
CA GLN A 98 13.79 11.71 0.83
C GLN A 98 14.51 12.78 0.00
N ASN A 99 15.52 12.35 -0.75
CA ASN A 99 16.28 13.24 -1.63
C ASN A 99 15.54 13.65 -2.91
N GLN A 100 14.52 12.89 -3.30
CA GLN A 100 13.78 13.10 -4.54
C GLN A 100 12.28 12.94 -4.30
N MET A 101 11.48 13.75 -4.97
CA MET A 101 10.03 13.58 -4.98
C MET A 101 9.60 12.36 -5.80
N GLY A 102 8.42 11.81 -5.51
CA GLY A 102 7.80 10.74 -6.30
C GLY A 102 8.49 9.37 -6.22
N ARG A 103 9.36 9.09 -5.25
CA ARG A 103 10.14 7.84 -5.20
C ARG A 103 9.29 6.57 -5.26
N LYS A 104 8.11 6.54 -4.61
CA LYS A 104 7.22 5.37 -4.66
C LYS A 104 6.62 5.17 -6.05
N ILE A 105 6.47 6.23 -6.86
CA ILE A 105 5.99 6.13 -8.25
C ILE A 105 6.89 5.20 -9.07
N LEU A 106 8.21 5.27 -8.88
CA LEU A 106 9.21 4.50 -9.65
C LEU A 106 9.00 2.98 -9.61
N VAL A 107 8.32 2.47 -8.59
CA VAL A 107 8.07 1.02 -8.42
C VAL A 107 6.63 0.61 -8.72
N THR A 108 5.76 1.56 -9.02
CA THR A 108 4.37 1.26 -9.37
C THR A 108 4.26 0.61 -10.74
N GLY A 109 3.24 -0.25 -10.92
CA GLY A 109 3.05 -0.96 -12.18
C GLY A 109 4.27 -1.76 -12.64
N ASN A 110 5.05 -2.30 -11.72
CA ASN A 110 6.30 -3.01 -11.99
C ASN A 110 7.32 -2.14 -12.76
N GLY A 111 7.47 -0.87 -12.34
CA GLY A 111 8.35 0.12 -12.96
C GLY A 111 7.77 0.83 -14.19
N LYS A 112 6.54 0.51 -14.59
CA LYS A 112 5.86 1.09 -15.75
C LYS A 112 4.91 2.23 -15.39
N CYS A 113 4.55 2.40 -14.14
CA CYS A 113 3.58 3.35 -13.61
C CYS A 113 2.17 3.20 -14.22
N ASN A 114 1.34 2.35 -13.62
CA ASN A 114 -0.09 2.30 -13.96
C ASN A 114 -0.79 3.53 -13.37
N LEU A 115 -0.98 4.56 -14.18
CA LEU A 115 -1.43 5.90 -13.79
C LEU A 115 -2.87 5.92 -13.27
N THR A 116 -3.77 5.25 -13.99
CA THR A 116 -5.20 5.19 -13.72
C THR A 116 -5.83 4.01 -14.48
N ASN A 117 -7.15 3.92 -14.43
CA ASN A 117 -7.94 2.92 -15.16
C ASN A 117 -9.17 3.58 -15.77
N PHE A 118 -9.58 3.15 -16.96
CA PHE A 118 -10.83 3.63 -17.58
C PHE A 118 -12.09 3.11 -16.87
N ALA A 119 -12.00 1.95 -16.24
CA ALA A 119 -13.11 1.37 -15.48
C ALA A 119 -13.15 1.95 -14.06
N GLN A 120 -13.76 3.11 -13.88
CA GLN A 120 -13.95 3.76 -12.58
C GLN A 120 -15.31 3.38 -11.98
N LYS A 121 -15.28 2.46 -11.00
CA LYS A 121 -16.49 2.02 -10.27
C LYS A 121 -16.25 2.10 -8.77
N PRO A 122 -17.27 2.43 -7.95
CA PRO A 122 -17.14 2.53 -6.48
C PRO A 122 -16.51 1.29 -5.84
N LYS A 123 -16.84 0.10 -6.33
CA LYS A 123 -16.35 -1.18 -5.80
C LYS A 123 -14.83 -1.38 -5.91
N TYR A 124 -14.13 -0.56 -6.67
CA TYR A 124 -12.67 -0.63 -6.80
C TYR A 124 -11.92 0.15 -5.72
N TYR A 125 -12.64 0.98 -4.97
CA TYR A 125 -12.11 1.72 -3.82
C TYR A 125 -12.77 1.22 -2.53
N ARG A 126 -12.04 1.22 -1.45
CA ARG A 126 -12.50 0.78 -0.13
C ARG A 126 -12.10 1.82 0.89
N SER A 127 -13.03 2.15 1.77
CA SER A 127 -12.89 3.16 2.81
C SER A 127 -13.99 2.92 3.85
N ASP A 128 -13.85 3.52 5.02
CA ASP A 128 -14.90 3.65 6.03
C ASP A 128 -16.05 4.59 5.57
N CYS A 129 -15.77 5.47 4.59
CA CYS A 129 -16.72 6.46 4.08
C CYS A 129 -16.69 6.50 2.52
N PRO A 130 -17.28 5.50 1.84
CA PRO A 130 -17.24 5.39 0.37
C PRO A 130 -17.83 6.57 -0.37
N GLU A 131 -18.82 7.26 0.19
CA GLU A 131 -19.47 8.44 -0.41
C GLU A 131 -18.52 9.63 -0.53
N LYS A 132 -17.64 9.85 0.46
CA LYS A 132 -16.60 10.90 0.37
C LYS A 132 -15.55 10.55 -0.68
N VAL A 133 -15.20 9.27 -0.84
CA VAL A 133 -14.33 8.81 -1.94
C VAL A 133 -14.97 9.16 -3.28
N GLN A 134 -16.25 8.84 -3.46
CA GLN A 134 -16.96 9.16 -4.72
C GLN A 134 -17.04 10.66 -4.96
N LYS A 135 -17.27 11.46 -3.92
CA LYS A 135 -17.28 12.93 -4.03
C LYS A 135 -15.93 13.46 -4.53
N VAL A 136 -14.81 13.01 -3.98
CA VAL A 136 -13.47 13.41 -4.42
C VAL A 136 -13.24 13.00 -5.88
N LEU A 137 -13.58 11.77 -6.26
CA LEU A 137 -13.43 11.26 -7.62
C LEU A 137 -14.36 11.93 -8.63
N SER A 138 -15.50 12.47 -8.20
CA SER A 138 -16.39 13.24 -9.08
C SER A 138 -15.87 14.64 -9.39
N VAL A 139 -15.03 15.22 -8.50
CA VAL A 139 -14.38 16.53 -8.69
C VAL A 139 -13.11 16.42 -9.52
N PHE A 140 -12.36 15.35 -9.30
CA PHE A 140 -11.15 15.04 -10.05
C PHE A 140 -11.08 13.53 -10.31
N GLY A 141 -11.65 13.11 -11.39
CA GLY A 141 -11.72 11.71 -11.80
C GLY A 141 -10.64 11.33 -12.80
N GLN A 142 -10.92 10.24 -13.51
CA GLN A 142 -10.01 9.71 -14.53
C GLN A 142 -9.81 10.70 -15.69
N LYS A 143 -10.88 11.40 -16.10
CA LYS A 143 -10.81 12.37 -17.20
C LYS A 143 -9.88 13.54 -16.85
N GLU A 144 -10.07 14.13 -15.68
CA GLU A 144 -9.27 15.25 -15.18
C GLU A 144 -7.79 14.81 -14.94
N ALA A 145 -7.59 13.56 -14.52
CA ALA A 145 -6.25 12.98 -14.41
C ALA A 145 -5.56 12.86 -15.78
N MET A 146 -6.27 12.45 -16.82
CA MET A 146 -5.75 12.40 -18.20
C MET A 146 -5.38 13.79 -18.72
N GLU A 147 -6.20 14.81 -18.43
CA GLU A 147 -5.91 16.20 -18.77
C GLU A 147 -4.66 16.71 -18.02
N LEU A 148 -4.52 16.37 -16.74
CA LEU A 148 -3.30 16.67 -15.97
C LEU A 148 -2.08 16.02 -16.60
N PHE A 149 -2.11 14.73 -16.94
CA PHE A 149 -0.97 14.06 -17.56
C PHE A 149 -0.59 14.71 -18.89
N GLN A 150 -1.57 15.04 -19.71
CA GLN A 150 -1.33 15.76 -20.97
C GLN A 150 -0.70 17.12 -20.74
N SER A 151 -1.13 17.89 -19.73
CA SER A 151 -0.54 19.19 -19.40
C SER A 151 0.90 19.10 -18.93
N LEU A 152 1.28 17.97 -18.31
CA LEU A 152 2.65 17.64 -17.93
C LEU A 152 3.49 17.05 -19.07
N GLY A 153 2.96 16.99 -20.30
CA GLY A 153 3.64 16.38 -21.43
C GLY A 153 3.70 14.85 -21.40
N ILE A 154 2.89 14.21 -20.53
CA ILE A 154 2.83 12.74 -20.44
C ILE A 154 1.78 12.24 -21.44
N TYR A 155 2.24 11.66 -22.54
CA TYR A 155 1.38 10.92 -23.45
C TYR A 155 1.11 9.53 -22.88
N THR A 156 -0.14 9.08 -22.96
CA THR A 156 -0.57 7.82 -22.33
C THR A 156 -1.05 6.79 -23.34
N LYS A 157 -1.05 5.53 -22.97
CA LYS A 157 -1.63 4.43 -23.74
C LYS A 157 -2.51 3.52 -22.89
N ASP A 158 -3.56 3.01 -23.50
CA ASP A 158 -4.45 2.01 -22.92
C ASP A 158 -3.90 0.59 -23.13
N LYS A 159 -4.00 -0.24 -22.07
CA LYS A 159 -3.81 -1.68 -22.13
C LYS A 159 -4.98 -2.36 -21.41
N ASN A 160 -6.05 -2.67 -22.14
CA ASN A 160 -7.25 -3.30 -21.60
C ASN A 160 -7.86 -2.52 -20.41
N GLY A 161 -7.95 -1.20 -20.54
CA GLY A 161 -8.46 -0.30 -19.52
C GLY A 161 -7.41 0.22 -18.54
N TYR A 162 -6.24 -0.39 -18.47
CA TYR A 162 -5.12 0.08 -17.66
C TYR A 162 -4.34 1.18 -18.40
N VAL A 163 -4.17 2.33 -17.78
CA VAL A 163 -3.52 3.49 -18.40
C VAL A 163 -2.07 3.60 -17.94
N TYR A 164 -1.16 3.58 -18.91
CA TYR A 164 0.30 3.72 -18.68
C TYR A 164 0.85 4.93 -19.44
N PRO A 165 1.97 5.52 -19.01
CA PRO A 165 2.71 6.43 -19.87
C PRO A 165 3.13 5.68 -21.13
N TYR A 166 3.21 6.38 -22.26
CA TYR A 166 3.58 5.76 -23.54
C TYR A 166 4.97 5.14 -23.50
N SER A 167 5.88 5.77 -22.73
CA SER A 167 7.24 5.28 -22.48
C SER A 167 7.29 3.94 -21.73
N GLU A 168 6.22 3.55 -21.02
CA GLU A 168 6.21 2.45 -20.04
C GLU A 168 7.30 2.56 -18.96
N GLN A 169 7.71 3.77 -18.63
CA GLN A 169 8.72 4.04 -17.61
C GLN A 169 8.16 4.97 -16.53
N ALA A 170 8.15 4.50 -15.30
CA ALA A 170 7.71 5.30 -14.16
C ALA A 170 8.61 6.53 -13.91
N ALA A 171 9.87 6.45 -14.34
CA ALA A 171 10.81 7.57 -14.25
C ALA A 171 10.34 8.78 -15.04
N SER A 172 9.85 8.60 -16.28
CA SER A 172 9.37 9.72 -17.09
C SER A 172 8.17 10.43 -16.50
N VAL A 173 7.30 9.69 -15.77
CA VAL A 173 6.18 10.30 -15.02
C VAL A 173 6.71 11.15 -13.87
N ARG A 174 7.62 10.60 -13.07
CA ARG A 174 8.21 11.33 -11.93
C ARG A 174 8.94 12.59 -12.41
N GLU A 175 9.74 12.49 -13.45
CA GLU A 175 10.52 13.60 -14.01
C GLU A 175 9.62 14.70 -14.57
N ALA A 176 8.50 14.37 -15.21
CA ALA A 176 7.54 15.35 -15.69
C ALA A 176 6.94 16.18 -14.53
N PHE A 177 6.53 15.52 -13.45
CA PHE A 177 6.06 16.22 -12.23
C PHE A 177 7.17 17.07 -11.60
N GLU A 178 8.38 16.53 -11.47
CA GLU A 178 9.53 17.22 -10.87
C GLU A 178 9.88 18.49 -11.65
N THR A 179 9.96 18.40 -12.98
CA THR A 179 10.24 19.53 -13.85
C THR A 179 9.22 20.65 -13.68
N GLU A 180 7.92 20.32 -13.68
CA GLU A 180 6.84 21.31 -13.53
C GLU A 180 6.87 21.97 -12.14
N ILE A 181 7.12 21.20 -11.08
CA ILE A 181 7.21 21.73 -9.72
C ILE A 181 8.42 22.65 -9.56
N LEU A 182 9.59 22.23 -10.02
CA LEU A 182 10.83 23.01 -9.87
C LEU A 182 10.86 24.26 -10.76
N SER A 183 10.14 24.28 -11.87
CA SER A 183 10.00 25.47 -12.72
C SER A 183 8.98 26.50 -12.18
N ASN A 184 8.14 26.12 -11.23
CA ASN A 184 7.11 27.00 -10.68
C ASN A 184 7.69 27.88 -9.55
N PRO A 185 7.79 29.23 -9.72
CA PRO A 185 8.39 30.10 -8.73
C PRO A 185 7.62 30.21 -7.41
N SER A 186 6.36 29.75 -7.37
CA SER A 186 5.52 29.73 -6.18
C SER A 186 5.75 28.50 -5.31
N ILE A 187 6.50 27.48 -5.81
CA ILE A 187 6.72 26.24 -5.10
C ILE A 187 8.18 26.10 -4.71
N THR A 188 8.45 25.90 -3.44
CA THR A 188 9.80 25.58 -2.92
C THR A 188 9.80 24.14 -2.45
N PHE A 189 10.64 23.30 -3.07
CA PHE A 189 10.85 21.91 -2.63
C PHE A 189 12.09 21.82 -1.71
N VAL A 190 11.94 21.22 -0.54
CA VAL A 190 13.03 20.96 0.40
C VAL A 190 13.18 19.45 0.61
N PRO A 191 14.16 18.82 -0.05
CA PRO A 191 14.51 17.41 0.17
C PRO A 191 15.21 17.23 1.52
N PHE A 192 15.33 15.97 1.97
CA PHE A 192 15.98 15.60 3.23
C PHE A 192 15.43 16.33 4.46
N SER A 193 14.16 16.75 4.40
CA SER A 193 13.46 17.45 5.47
C SER A 193 12.50 16.51 6.18
N GLU A 194 12.94 15.95 7.32
CA GLU A 194 12.17 15.03 8.15
C GLU A 194 11.31 15.81 9.15
N VAL A 195 10.04 16.01 8.81
CA VAL A 195 9.06 16.58 9.76
C VAL A 195 8.83 15.60 10.90
N TYR A 196 8.98 16.06 12.13
CA TYR A 196 8.81 15.22 13.32
C TYR A 196 7.78 15.75 14.33
N ASN A 197 7.36 17.02 14.18
CA ASN A 197 6.34 17.62 15.02
C ASN A 197 5.50 18.63 14.23
N VAL A 198 4.20 18.65 14.48
CA VAL A 198 3.24 19.61 13.94
C VAL A 198 2.36 20.12 15.08
N GLN A 199 2.10 21.41 15.13
CA GLN A 199 1.29 22.06 16.14
C GLN A 199 0.50 23.21 15.51
N LYS A 200 -0.64 23.57 16.09
CA LYS A 200 -1.35 24.83 15.80
C LYS A 200 -1.08 25.80 16.95
N LYS A 201 -0.65 27.01 16.64
CA LYS A 201 -0.51 28.07 17.61
C LYS A 201 -1.18 29.32 17.04
N GLU A 202 -2.19 29.80 17.75
CA GLU A 202 -3.04 30.86 17.23
C GLU A 202 -3.62 30.46 15.86
N ASP A 203 -3.41 31.25 14.83
CA ASP A 203 -3.94 31.04 13.50
C ASP A 203 -2.99 30.33 12.54
N VAL A 204 -1.77 30.00 12.97
CA VAL A 204 -0.75 29.37 12.12
C VAL A 204 -0.35 27.98 12.60
N PHE A 205 0.01 27.12 11.66
CA PHE A 205 0.66 25.85 11.95
C PHE A 205 2.17 26.07 12.13
N LEU A 206 2.74 25.40 13.13
CA LEU A 206 4.18 25.31 13.37
C LEU A 206 4.66 23.92 13.02
N ILE A 207 5.58 23.81 12.09
CA ILE A 207 6.12 22.55 11.58
C ILE A 207 7.61 22.48 11.92
N LYS A 208 8.00 21.49 12.73
CA LYS A 208 9.40 21.24 13.06
C LYS A 208 9.96 20.15 12.18
N ALA A 209 11.07 20.44 11.54
CA ALA A 209 11.76 19.48 10.65
C ALA A 209 13.25 19.40 10.99
N LYS A 210 13.82 18.21 10.76
CA LYS A 210 15.27 17.97 10.76
C LYS A 210 15.74 17.91 9.31
N GLU A 211 16.65 18.79 8.95
CA GLU A 211 17.22 18.89 7.60
C GLU A 211 18.70 18.52 7.60
N GLN A 212 19.14 17.89 6.53
CA GLN A 212 20.57 17.60 6.31
C GLN A 212 21.20 18.74 5.50
N LEU A 213 22.24 19.38 6.06
CA LEU A 213 23.03 20.39 5.36
C LEU A 213 24.09 19.74 4.44
N GLY A 214 24.27 20.29 3.25
CA GLY A 214 25.46 20.05 2.42
C GLY A 214 25.42 18.84 1.49
N GLN A 215 24.26 18.25 1.19
CA GLN A 215 24.14 17.27 0.10
C GLN A 215 23.64 17.97 -1.17
N SER A 216 24.56 18.35 -2.06
CA SER A 216 24.23 18.68 -3.44
C SER A 216 23.79 17.41 -4.18
N GLU A 217 22.96 17.55 -5.21
CA GLU A 217 22.36 16.45 -6.02
C GLU A 217 23.34 15.43 -6.62
N GLN A 218 24.65 15.63 -6.47
CA GLN A 218 25.71 14.81 -7.09
C GLN A 218 26.29 13.70 -6.22
N SER A 219 25.86 13.55 -4.96
CA SER A 219 26.36 12.46 -4.11
C SER A 219 25.60 11.16 -4.31
N THR A 220 26.07 10.36 -5.26
CA THR A 220 25.63 8.98 -5.47
C THR A 220 25.86 8.12 -4.21
N GLY A 221 24.79 7.76 -3.53
CA GLY A 221 24.69 6.42 -2.89
C GLY A 221 25.29 6.19 -1.52
N LYS A 222 25.85 7.18 -0.79
CA LYS A 222 26.22 7.00 0.63
C LYS A 222 25.56 8.07 1.48
N GLN A 223 24.81 7.66 2.52
CA GLN A 223 24.37 8.55 3.61
C GLN A 223 25.64 9.10 4.28
N GLY A 224 26.06 10.31 3.88
CA GLY A 224 27.07 11.06 4.58
C GLY A 224 26.51 11.50 5.94
N ASN A 225 27.34 11.52 6.96
CA ASN A 225 27.06 12.15 8.26
C ASN A 225 27.02 13.69 8.09
N GLY A 226 26.04 14.22 7.31
CA GLY A 226 25.80 15.66 7.25
C GLY A 226 25.24 16.13 8.57
N GLU A 227 25.63 17.33 8.99
CA GLU A 227 25.07 18.01 10.17
C GLU A 227 23.57 18.16 10.00
N LYS A 228 22.79 17.69 10.97
CA LYS A 228 21.33 17.84 11.00
C LYS A 228 21.01 19.14 11.74
N ILE A 229 20.31 20.03 11.07
CA ILE A 229 19.77 21.24 11.70
C ILE A 229 18.27 21.09 11.96
N GLU A 230 17.80 21.70 13.04
CA GLU A 230 16.36 21.80 13.30
C GLU A 230 15.84 23.13 12.76
N LYS A 231 14.79 23.04 11.92
CA LYS A 231 14.06 24.19 11.40
C LYS A 231 12.62 24.21 11.86
N VAL A 232 12.09 25.39 12.02
CA VAL A 232 10.67 25.62 12.32
C VAL A 232 10.09 26.45 11.19
N TYR A 233 9.07 25.92 10.54
CA TYR A 233 8.30 26.58 9.50
C TYR A 233 6.91 26.96 9.99
N ARG A 234 6.31 27.96 9.35
CA ARG A 234 4.99 28.49 9.69
C ARG A 234 4.12 28.54 8.45
N CYS A 235 2.83 28.15 8.55
CA CYS A 235 1.89 28.27 7.44
C CYS A 235 0.45 28.49 7.89
N GLN A 236 -0.37 29.02 6.96
CA GLN A 236 -1.81 29.18 7.13
C GLN A 236 -2.55 27.84 7.00
N SER A 237 -2.16 27.03 6.01
CA SER A 237 -2.74 25.72 5.75
C SER A 237 -1.66 24.64 5.73
N LEU A 238 -1.97 23.49 6.34
CA LEU A 238 -1.09 22.33 6.41
C LEU A 238 -1.74 21.13 5.71
N LEU A 239 -1.03 20.53 4.75
CA LEU A 239 -1.46 19.31 4.07
C LEU A 239 -0.51 18.15 4.37
N ILE A 240 -1.04 17.05 4.88
CA ILE A 240 -0.30 15.81 5.17
C ILE A 240 -0.53 14.80 4.04
N THR A 241 0.55 14.42 3.35
CA THR A 241 0.56 13.49 2.20
C THR A 241 1.67 12.45 2.33
N THR A 242 1.98 12.05 3.55
CA THR A 242 3.13 11.18 3.88
C THR A 242 2.99 9.73 3.45
N GLY A 243 1.82 9.34 2.92
CA GLY A 243 1.49 7.95 2.63
C GLY A 243 1.23 7.12 3.90
N GLY A 244 1.12 5.80 3.72
CA GLY A 244 0.91 4.86 4.83
C GLY A 244 2.20 4.20 5.33
N PHE A 245 2.15 2.88 5.56
CA PHE A 245 3.32 2.07 5.93
C PHE A 245 3.91 1.27 4.77
N ALA A 246 3.14 1.07 3.67
CA ALA A 246 3.60 0.25 2.55
C ALA A 246 4.73 0.95 1.78
N GLY A 247 5.85 0.24 1.65
CA GLY A 247 7.06 0.74 1.01
C GLY A 247 7.92 1.63 1.92
N PRO A 248 8.32 1.18 3.13
CA PRO A 248 9.08 1.99 4.10
C PRO A 248 10.39 2.53 3.53
N LYS A 249 11.03 1.81 2.60
CA LYS A 249 12.26 2.27 1.90
C LYS A 249 12.04 3.52 1.02
N PHE A 250 10.79 3.87 0.74
CA PHE A 250 10.42 5.08 0.00
C PHE A 250 9.99 6.23 0.91
N GLY A 251 10.13 6.10 2.23
CA GLY A 251 9.78 7.13 3.20
C GLY A 251 8.41 6.94 3.88
N CYS A 252 7.65 5.91 3.51
CA CYS A 252 6.35 5.59 4.09
C CYS A 252 6.53 4.90 5.45
N ASP A 253 6.50 5.67 6.54
CA ASP A 253 6.73 5.18 7.91
C ASP A 253 5.53 5.38 8.86
N GLY A 254 4.42 5.92 8.34
CA GLY A 254 3.23 6.20 9.11
C GLY A 254 3.32 7.46 10.00
N SER A 255 4.31 8.32 9.81
CA SER A 255 4.45 9.58 10.57
C SER A 255 3.21 10.47 10.48
N GLY A 256 2.54 10.51 9.34
CA GLY A 256 1.28 11.24 9.16
C GLY A 256 0.17 10.81 10.11
N TYR A 257 0.13 9.54 10.51
CA TYR A 257 -0.83 9.06 11.51
C TYR A 257 -0.56 9.63 12.89
N ALA A 258 0.73 9.80 13.25
CA ALA A 258 1.09 10.45 14.50
C ALA A 258 0.69 11.92 14.49
N PHE A 259 0.88 12.62 13.37
CA PHE A 259 0.45 14.01 13.22
C PHE A 259 -1.06 14.17 13.31
N ALA A 260 -1.83 13.31 12.66
CA ALA A 260 -3.29 13.33 12.72
C ALA A 260 -3.81 13.11 14.16
N LYS A 261 -3.19 12.20 14.92
CA LYS A 261 -3.55 11.96 16.33
C LYS A 261 -3.34 13.16 17.23
N VAL A 262 -2.37 14.01 16.94
CA VAL A 262 -2.15 15.26 17.71
C VAL A 262 -3.39 16.16 17.64
N PHE A 263 -4.13 16.11 16.54
CA PHE A 263 -5.36 16.89 16.32
C PHE A 263 -6.64 16.10 16.60
N GLY A 264 -6.54 14.90 17.21
CA GLY A 264 -7.68 14.11 17.68
C GLY A 264 -8.27 13.14 16.67
N HIS A 265 -7.66 12.97 15.49
CA HIS A 265 -8.16 12.06 14.47
C HIS A 265 -8.01 10.59 14.83
N GLU A 266 -9.06 9.81 14.52
CA GLU A 266 -9.03 8.36 14.59
C GLU A 266 -8.19 7.79 13.44
N ILE A 267 -7.40 6.76 13.77
CA ILE A 267 -6.64 5.99 12.79
C ILE A 267 -7.23 4.59 12.71
N ILE A 268 -7.96 4.32 11.64
CA ILE A 268 -8.40 2.97 11.28
C ILE A 268 -7.15 2.09 11.18
N LYS A 269 -7.14 0.96 11.91
CA LYS A 269 -5.95 0.10 12.05
C LYS A 269 -5.26 -0.14 10.70
N PRO A 270 -4.05 0.37 10.48
CA PRO A 270 -3.32 0.14 9.25
C PRO A 270 -2.92 -1.32 9.13
N LEU A 271 -3.13 -1.91 7.96
CA LEU A 271 -2.72 -3.27 7.60
C LEU A 271 -2.13 -3.27 6.19
N PRO A 272 -1.16 -4.18 5.89
CA PRO A 272 -0.68 -4.32 4.52
C PRO A 272 -1.80 -4.83 3.60
N ALA A 273 -1.84 -4.33 2.37
CA ALA A 273 -2.75 -4.80 1.33
C ALA A 273 -2.02 -4.93 -0.02
N LEU A 274 -2.60 -5.67 -0.95
CA LEU A 274 -1.98 -6.01 -2.23
C LEU A 274 -0.59 -6.63 -2.02
N THR A 275 -0.55 -7.72 -1.27
CA THR A 275 0.68 -8.43 -0.90
C THR A 275 0.51 -9.95 -0.99
N ALA A 276 1.62 -10.68 -0.96
CA ALA A 276 1.62 -12.14 -0.99
C ALA A 276 1.15 -12.74 0.34
N LEU A 277 0.51 -13.91 0.25
CA LEU A 277 0.02 -14.68 1.38
C LEU A 277 0.98 -15.82 1.71
N LYS A 278 1.12 -16.14 3.00
CA LYS A 278 2.01 -17.19 3.51
C LYS A 278 1.23 -18.46 3.85
N SER A 279 1.89 -19.58 3.59
CA SER A 279 1.41 -20.89 3.99
C SER A 279 2.56 -21.76 4.50
N SER A 280 2.23 -22.71 5.37
CA SER A 280 3.19 -23.71 5.87
C SER A 280 3.11 -25.04 5.11
N ALA A 281 2.42 -25.10 3.96
CA ALA A 281 2.26 -26.31 3.18
C ALA A 281 3.62 -26.86 2.73
N PRO A 282 3.94 -28.14 3.02
CA PRO A 282 5.29 -28.69 2.81
C PRO A 282 5.73 -28.74 1.35
N PHE A 283 4.78 -28.75 0.42
CA PHE A 283 5.06 -28.84 -1.02
C PHE A 283 5.57 -27.52 -1.64
N LEU A 284 5.39 -26.37 -0.99
CA LEU A 284 5.69 -25.05 -1.54
C LEU A 284 7.12 -24.93 -2.08
N LYS A 285 8.10 -25.48 -1.36
CA LYS A 285 9.50 -25.48 -1.80
C LYS A 285 9.68 -26.19 -3.15
N LYS A 286 8.89 -27.24 -3.42
CA LYS A 286 8.96 -28.03 -4.67
C LYS A 286 8.37 -27.26 -5.86
N VAL A 287 7.33 -26.47 -5.64
CA VAL A 287 6.62 -25.71 -6.68
C VAL A 287 7.10 -24.27 -6.81
N SER A 288 8.06 -23.85 -5.98
CA SER A 288 8.59 -22.48 -6.00
C SER A 288 9.08 -22.08 -7.39
N GLY A 289 8.66 -20.87 -7.82
CA GLY A 289 8.94 -20.29 -9.13
C GLY A 289 7.92 -20.64 -10.23
N VAL A 290 7.00 -21.58 -9.98
CA VAL A 290 5.94 -21.91 -10.95
C VAL A 290 4.98 -20.73 -11.09
N ARG A 291 4.57 -20.45 -12.32
CA ARG A 291 3.46 -19.55 -12.67
C ARG A 291 2.41 -20.30 -13.45
N ASN A 292 1.17 -20.06 -13.15
CA ASN A 292 0.03 -20.62 -13.87
C ASN A 292 -1.22 -19.76 -13.69
N GLN A 293 -2.19 -19.92 -14.59
CA GLN A 293 -3.52 -19.35 -14.44
C GLN A 293 -4.38 -20.23 -13.54
N ALA A 294 -5.27 -19.61 -12.75
CA ALA A 294 -6.32 -20.32 -12.03
C ALA A 294 -7.47 -19.36 -11.66
N GLU A 295 -8.66 -19.89 -11.42
CA GLU A 295 -9.65 -19.24 -10.57
C GLU A 295 -9.34 -19.57 -9.11
N ILE A 296 -9.40 -18.57 -8.24
CA ILE A 296 -9.11 -18.71 -6.82
C ILE A 296 -10.34 -18.34 -6.02
N THR A 297 -10.80 -19.22 -5.17
CA THR A 297 -11.83 -18.93 -4.16
C THR A 297 -11.16 -18.73 -2.82
N LEU A 298 -11.39 -17.56 -2.20
CA LEU A 298 -11.03 -17.30 -0.82
C LEU A 298 -12.16 -17.75 0.09
N GLU A 299 -11.84 -18.62 1.04
CA GLU A 299 -12.73 -19.05 2.12
C GLU A 299 -12.25 -18.53 3.48
N ILE A 300 -13.20 -18.08 4.31
CA ILE A 300 -12.99 -17.65 5.68
C ILE A 300 -13.95 -18.44 6.57
N ASP A 301 -13.39 -19.19 7.51
CA ASP A 301 -14.13 -20.09 8.41
C ASP A 301 -15.02 -21.13 7.68
N GLY A 302 -14.62 -21.50 6.45
CA GLY A 302 -15.32 -22.49 5.61
C GLY A 302 -16.35 -21.88 4.64
N GLU A 303 -16.56 -20.56 4.68
CA GLU A 303 -17.50 -19.87 3.80
C GLU A 303 -16.76 -19.15 2.65
N PRO A 304 -17.21 -19.29 1.39
CA PRO A 304 -16.62 -18.60 0.26
C PRO A 304 -16.94 -17.10 0.31
N VAL A 305 -15.90 -16.28 0.37
CA VAL A 305 -16.03 -14.81 0.52
C VAL A 305 -15.81 -14.08 -0.80
N LYS A 306 -14.84 -14.53 -1.59
CA LYS A 306 -14.46 -13.84 -2.82
C LYS A 306 -13.76 -14.76 -3.79
N LYS A 307 -13.97 -14.48 -5.09
CA LYS A 307 -13.29 -15.16 -6.20
C LYS A 307 -12.50 -14.14 -7.04
N GLU A 308 -11.34 -14.57 -7.52
CA GLU A 308 -10.51 -13.85 -8.48
C GLU A 308 -9.93 -14.84 -9.48
N THR A 309 -9.73 -14.41 -10.72
CA THR A 309 -9.10 -15.21 -11.76
C THR A 309 -7.86 -14.50 -12.27
N GLY A 310 -6.75 -15.23 -12.43
CA GLY A 310 -5.52 -14.64 -12.95
C GLY A 310 -4.28 -15.48 -12.76
N GLU A 311 -3.14 -14.92 -13.15
CA GLU A 311 -1.85 -15.55 -12.98
C GLU A 311 -1.45 -15.62 -11.51
N LEU A 312 -1.02 -16.80 -11.10
CA LEU A 312 -0.44 -17.11 -9.79
C LEU A 312 1.07 -17.24 -9.91
N GLN A 313 1.75 -16.95 -8.82
CA GLN A 313 3.16 -17.28 -8.62
C GLN A 313 3.33 -18.04 -7.31
N TRP A 314 3.70 -19.30 -7.39
CA TRP A 314 4.05 -20.14 -6.25
C TRP A 314 5.45 -19.75 -5.74
N THR A 315 5.57 -19.61 -4.43
CA THR A 315 6.82 -19.28 -3.75
C THR A 315 7.13 -20.31 -2.67
N ASP A 316 8.33 -20.32 -2.15
CA ASP A 316 8.73 -21.21 -1.06
C ASP A 316 8.06 -20.88 0.28
N TYR A 317 7.51 -19.69 0.42
CA TYR A 317 6.81 -19.20 1.62
C TYR A 317 5.28 -19.15 1.48
N GLY A 318 4.73 -19.37 0.28
CA GLY A 318 3.29 -19.24 0.05
C GLY A 318 2.94 -18.95 -1.41
N ILE A 319 2.06 -17.96 -1.64
CA ILE A 319 1.51 -17.65 -2.95
C ILE A 319 1.46 -16.16 -3.21
N SER A 320 1.72 -15.75 -4.45
CA SER A 320 1.76 -14.38 -4.94
C SER A 320 1.05 -14.27 -6.30
N GLY A 321 1.03 -13.09 -6.88
CA GLY A 321 0.36 -12.79 -8.16
C GLY A 321 -0.79 -11.81 -7.99
N VAL A 322 -1.22 -11.17 -9.09
CA VAL A 322 -2.22 -10.09 -9.03
C VAL A 322 -3.54 -10.58 -8.43
N ALA A 323 -4.00 -11.77 -8.80
CA ALA A 323 -5.22 -12.35 -8.24
C ALA A 323 -5.12 -12.56 -6.71
N ILE A 324 -3.96 -13.00 -6.22
CA ILE A 324 -3.71 -13.12 -4.77
C ILE A 324 -3.68 -11.76 -4.09
N PHE A 325 -3.08 -10.75 -4.72
CA PHE A 325 -3.06 -9.40 -4.17
C PHE A 325 -4.48 -8.84 -3.99
N GLN A 326 -5.38 -9.09 -4.93
CA GLN A 326 -6.79 -8.69 -4.82
C GLN A 326 -7.52 -9.37 -3.66
N LEU A 327 -7.18 -10.62 -3.35
CA LEU A 327 -7.75 -11.38 -2.23
C LEU A 327 -7.09 -11.04 -0.88
N SER A 328 -5.83 -10.57 -0.90
CA SER A 328 -5.00 -10.41 0.31
C SER A 328 -5.63 -9.49 1.37
N ARG A 329 -6.32 -8.43 0.96
CA ARG A 329 -6.99 -7.50 1.88
C ARG A 329 -8.00 -8.22 2.79
N PHE A 330 -8.79 -9.12 2.20
CA PHE A 330 -9.81 -9.88 2.93
C PHE A 330 -9.18 -10.97 3.79
N ALA A 331 -8.22 -11.69 3.23
CA ALA A 331 -7.47 -12.73 3.93
C ALA A 331 -6.73 -12.18 5.15
N ILE A 332 -6.06 -11.03 5.02
CA ILE A 332 -5.30 -10.39 6.10
C ILE A 332 -6.24 -9.92 7.20
N THR A 333 -7.38 -9.33 6.86
CA THR A 333 -8.39 -8.93 7.84
C THR A 333 -8.85 -10.13 8.68
N ALA A 334 -9.20 -11.23 8.01
CA ALA A 334 -9.65 -12.44 8.69
C ALA A 334 -8.54 -13.06 9.58
N LEU A 335 -7.28 -13.05 9.12
CA LEU A 335 -6.15 -13.52 9.92
C LEU A 335 -5.92 -12.67 11.17
N GLU A 336 -6.07 -11.34 11.08
CA GLU A 336 -5.98 -10.43 12.23
C GLU A 336 -7.13 -10.66 13.23
N GLU A 337 -8.30 -11.06 12.74
CA GLU A 337 -9.44 -11.50 13.54
C GLU A 337 -9.32 -12.96 14.03
N LYS A 338 -8.18 -13.63 13.77
CA LYS A 338 -7.90 -15.02 14.16
C LYS A 338 -8.83 -16.05 13.51
N LYS A 339 -9.45 -15.72 12.39
CA LYS A 339 -10.27 -16.63 11.59
C LYS A 339 -9.41 -17.59 10.78
N LYS A 340 -10.00 -18.73 10.40
CA LYS A 340 -9.37 -19.69 9.48
C LYS A 340 -9.47 -19.16 8.06
N VAL A 341 -8.36 -19.19 7.33
CA VAL A 341 -8.29 -18.70 5.95
C VAL A 341 -7.74 -19.80 5.06
N ALA A 342 -8.43 -20.09 3.96
CA ALA A 342 -8.00 -21.01 2.92
C ALA A 342 -8.22 -20.42 1.53
N LEU A 343 -7.38 -20.84 0.60
CA LEU A 343 -7.56 -20.61 -0.83
C LEU A 343 -7.82 -21.96 -1.50
N TYR A 344 -8.75 -21.97 -2.44
CA TYR A 344 -9.02 -23.10 -3.31
C TYR A 344 -8.81 -22.68 -4.75
N PHE A 345 -8.07 -23.51 -5.49
CA PHE A 345 -7.68 -23.21 -6.86
C PHE A 345 -8.39 -24.14 -7.83
N ASP A 346 -9.02 -23.59 -8.85
CA ASP A 346 -9.41 -24.28 -10.07
C ASP A 346 -8.37 -23.98 -11.15
N PHE A 347 -7.63 -25.00 -11.58
CA PHE A 347 -6.57 -24.85 -12.59
C PHE A 347 -7.09 -24.92 -14.03
N MET A 348 -8.37 -25.23 -14.24
CA MET A 348 -9.03 -25.29 -15.54
C MET A 348 -10.45 -24.68 -15.43
N PRO A 349 -10.56 -23.38 -15.04
CA PRO A 349 -11.86 -22.77 -14.72
C PRO A 349 -12.81 -22.62 -15.92
N GLU A 350 -12.29 -22.75 -17.13
CA GLU A 350 -13.06 -22.74 -18.38
C GLU A 350 -13.86 -24.03 -18.61
N LEU A 351 -13.56 -25.12 -17.87
CA LEU A 351 -14.23 -26.40 -17.98
C LEU A 351 -15.00 -26.74 -16.70
N SER A 352 -16.22 -27.22 -16.85
CA SER A 352 -16.96 -27.84 -15.74
C SER A 352 -16.33 -29.16 -15.30
N SER A 353 -16.63 -29.64 -14.09
CA SER A 353 -16.12 -30.93 -13.61
C SER A 353 -16.46 -32.10 -14.55
N LYS A 354 -17.63 -32.08 -15.19
CA LYS A 354 -18.02 -33.08 -16.19
C LYS A 354 -17.16 -33.03 -17.47
N GLU A 355 -16.83 -31.82 -17.92
CA GLU A 355 -15.98 -31.63 -19.10
C GLU A 355 -14.53 -31.99 -18.81
N LYS A 356 -14.00 -31.67 -17.63
CA LYS A 356 -12.68 -32.12 -17.17
C LYS A 356 -12.60 -33.66 -17.15
N LEU A 357 -13.60 -34.32 -16.57
CA LEU A 357 -13.65 -35.79 -16.56
C LEU A 357 -13.67 -36.36 -17.97
N ARG A 358 -14.52 -35.84 -18.87
CA ARG A 358 -14.57 -36.27 -20.27
C ARG A 358 -13.23 -36.10 -20.98
N LEU A 359 -12.57 -34.93 -20.78
CA LEU A 359 -11.26 -34.66 -21.35
C LEU A 359 -10.22 -35.65 -20.84
N PHE A 360 -10.17 -35.91 -19.53
CA PHE A 360 -9.19 -36.84 -18.96
C PHE A 360 -9.42 -38.28 -19.47
N LEU A 361 -10.65 -38.74 -19.51
CA LEU A 361 -10.98 -40.05 -20.03
C LEU A 361 -10.65 -40.20 -21.52
N MET A 362 -10.95 -39.19 -22.34
CA MET A 362 -10.60 -39.16 -23.76
C MET A 362 -9.08 -39.23 -23.97
N LEU A 363 -8.30 -38.43 -23.22
CA LEU A 363 -6.84 -38.48 -23.30
C LEU A 363 -6.27 -39.81 -22.83
N ALA A 364 -6.84 -40.41 -21.77
CA ALA A 364 -6.41 -41.69 -21.24
C ALA A 364 -6.67 -42.85 -22.20
N GLN A 365 -7.77 -42.82 -22.95
CA GLN A 365 -8.05 -43.85 -23.99
C GLN A 365 -6.91 -43.96 -25.00
N ASN A 366 -6.32 -42.85 -25.39
CA ASN A 366 -5.20 -42.79 -26.34
C ASN A 366 -3.83 -43.09 -25.70
N HIS A 367 -3.75 -43.08 -24.36
CA HIS A 367 -2.49 -43.14 -23.62
C HIS A 367 -2.54 -44.12 -22.43
N LYS A 368 -3.24 -45.25 -22.54
CA LYS A 368 -3.49 -46.21 -21.44
C LYS A 368 -2.23 -46.70 -20.73
N LYS A 369 -1.09 -46.76 -21.42
CA LYS A 369 0.20 -47.22 -20.87
C LYS A 369 1.05 -46.08 -20.29
N ARG A 370 0.57 -44.84 -20.35
CA ARG A 370 1.28 -43.67 -19.79
C ARG A 370 1.08 -43.65 -18.29
N ASP A 371 2.16 -43.44 -17.52
CA ASP A 371 2.09 -43.18 -16.08
C ASP A 371 1.40 -41.84 -15.80
N MET A 372 0.79 -41.71 -14.62
CA MET A 372 0.00 -40.53 -14.26
C MET A 372 0.84 -39.25 -14.19
N LEU A 373 2.12 -39.34 -13.78
CA LEU A 373 2.98 -38.18 -13.78
C LEU A 373 3.19 -37.62 -15.20
N SER A 374 3.50 -38.49 -16.14
CA SER A 374 3.65 -38.14 -17.56
C SER A 374 2.33 -37.71 -18.20
N PHE A 375 1.21 -38.26 -17.74
CA PHE A 375 -0.13 -37.88 -18.19
C PHE A 375 -0.45 -36.41 -17.80
N VAL A 376 -0.35 -36.05 -16.50
CA VAL A 376 -0.72 -34.72 -16.02
C VAL A 376 0.30 -33.63 -16.43
N LYS A 377 1.56 -33.99 -16.75
CA LYS A 377 2.55 -33.06 -17.33
C LYS A 377 2.14 -32.52 -18.70
N GLY A 378 1.27 -33.19 -19.41
CA GLY A 378 0.68 -32.68 -20.65
C GLY A 378 -0.36 -31.56 -20.42
N LEU A 379 -0.79 -31.34 -19.15
CA LEU A 379 -1.87 -30.45 -18.79
C LEU A 379 -1.39 -29.29 -17.88
N PHE A 380 -0.42 -29.56 -17.00
CA PHE A 380 0.00 -28.62 -15.95
C PHE A 380 1.52 -28.47 -15.90
N PRO A 381 2.02 -27.37 -15.30
CA PRO A 381 3.44 -27.16 -15.06
C PRO A 381 4.07 -28.36 -14.32
N ALA A 382 5.20 -28.85 -14.82
CA ALA A 382 5.81 -30.10 -14.38
C ALA A 382 6.03 -30.22 -12.86
N LYS A 383 6.41 -29.10 -12.19
CA LYS A 383 6.60 -29.08 -10.73
C LYS A 383 5.29 -29.17 -9.94
N LEU A 384 4.16 -28.77 -10.53
CA LEU A 384 2.86 -28.80 -9.88
C LEU A 384 2.22 -30.20 -9.97
N CYS A 385 2.54 -30.96 -11.00
CA CYS A 385 1.96 -32.28 -11.26
C CYS A 385 2.05 -33.29 -10.11
N PRO A 386 3.22 -33.51 -9.46
CA PRO A 386 3.31 -34.42 -8.30
C PRO A 386 2.42 -33.99 -7.12
N VAL A 387 2.19 -32.68 -6.99
CA VAL A 387 1.40 -32.12 -5.90
C VAL A 387 -0.09 -32.33 -6.16
N ILE A 388 -0.55 -32.14 -7.40
CA ILE A 388 -1.93 -32.44 -7.83
C ILE A 388 -2.23 -33.93 -7.67
N LEU A 389 -1.32 -34.81 -8.11
CA LEU A 389 -1.52 -36.26 -7.97
C LEU A 389 -1.60 -36.68 -6.50
N ARG A 390 -0.76 -36.13 -5.65
CA ARG A 390 -0.83 -36.41 -4.20
C ARG A 390 -2.15 -35.95 -3.60
N GLU A 391 -2.66 -34.77 -3.98
CA GLU A 391 -3.96 -34.27 -3.54
C GLU A 391 -5.10 -35.19 -3.98
N ALA A 392 -5.00 -35.75 -5.19
CA ALA A 392 -5.94 -36.74 -5.70
C ALA A 392 -5.76 -38.14 -5.07
N GLY A 393 -4.76 -38.37 -4.22
CA GLY A 393 -4.45 -39.70 -3.68
C GLY A 393 -3.86 -40.67 -4.70
N LEU A 394 -3.36 -40.19 -5.84
CA LEU A 394 -2.82 -41.00 -6.92
C LEU A 394 -1.29 -41.13 -6.84
N ARG A 395 -0.77 -42.31 -7.19
CA ARG A 395 0.67 -42.55 -7.33
C ARG A 395 1.15 -42.10 -8.70
N GLU A 396 2.34 -41.58 -8.77
CA GLU A 396 2.95 -41.05 -10.00
C GLU A 396 3.11 -42.12 -11.08
N GLU A 397 3.42 -43.37 -10.68
CA GLU A 397 3.71 -44.52 -11.53
C GLU A 397 2.45 -45.27 -11.98
N THR A 398 1.27 -44.96 -11.45
CA THR A 398 0.01 -45.62 -11.83
C THR A 398 -0.26 -45.37 -13.31
N LEU A 399 -0.62 -46.42 -14.05
CA LEU A 399 -0.94 -46.30 -15.49
C LEU A 399 -2.35 -45.68 -15.67
N ALA A 400 -2.48 -44.69 -16.54
CA ALA A 400 -3.75 -44.01 -16.81
C ALA A 400 -4.89 -44.98 -17.21
N GLY A 401 -4.57 -46.05 -17.95
CA GLY A 401 -5.56 -47.04 -18.35
C GLY A 401 -6.05 -47.96 -17.24
N THR A 402 -5.47 -47.90 -16.04
CA THR A 402 -5.86 -48.76 -14.90
C THR A 402 -6.70 -48.02 -13.85
N LEU A 403 -6.83 -46.68 -13.98
CA LEU A 403 -7.60 -45.88 -13.03
C LEU A 403 -9.10 -46.23 -13.11
N LYS A 404 -9.72 -46.30 -11.92
CA LYS A 404 -11.15 -46.46 -11.77
C LYS A 404 -11.85 -45.08 -11.85
N GLU A 405 -13.16 -45.09 -11.97
CA GLU A 405 -13.96 -43.88 -12.08
C GLU A 405 -13.79 -42.97 -10.86
N GLU A 406 -13.71 -43.55 -9.66
CA GLU A 406 -13.51 -42.79 -8.41
C GLU A 406 -12.16 -42.08 -8.41
N GLU A 407 -11.11 -42.68 -8.95
CA GLU A 407 -9.76 -42.10 -9.03
C GLU A 407 -9.71 -40.96 -10.05
N TRP A 408 -10.43 -41.08 -11.17
CA TRP A 408 -10.60 -39.96 -12.10
C TRP A 408 -11.37 -38.79 -11.50
N ASN A 409 -12.45 -39.08 -10.74
CA ASN A 409 -13.20 -38.06 -10.02
C ASN A 409 -12.33 -37.38 -8.95
N ALA A 410 -11.48 -38.12 -8.24
CA ALA A 410 -10.53 -37.56 -7.29
C ALA A 410 -9.52 -36.62 -7.98
N LEU A 411 -9.04 -36.95 -9.17
CA LEU A 411 -8.19 -36.07 -9.97
C LEU A 411 -8.94 -34.79 -10.39
N VAL A 412 -10.19 -34.92 -10.83
CA VAL A 412 -11.03 -33.76 -11.19
C VAL A 412 -11.20 -32.85 -9.99
N MET A 413 -11.46 -33.40 -8.80
CA MET A 413 -11.57 -32.61 -7.55
C MET A 413 -10.25 -31.91 -7.20
N ALA A 414 -9.12 -32.61 -7.26
CA ALA A 414 -7.80 -32.04 -7.01
C ALA A 414 -7.43 -30.92 -8.00
N VAL A 415 -7.94 -30.96 -9.23
CA VAL A 415 -7.72 -29.91 -10.25
C VAL A 415 -8.68 -28.73 -10.06
N SER A 416 -9.94 -28.99 -9.65
CA SER A 416 -10.99 -27.98 -9.56
C SER A 416 -11.08 -27.29 -8.20
N HIS A 417 -10.53 -27.91 -7.14
CA HIS A 417 -10.68 -27.44 -5.76
C HIS A 417 -9.42 -27.73 -4.94
N PHE A 418 -8.26 -27.39 -5.50
CA PHE A 418 -6.96 -27.61 -4.87
C PHE A 418 -6.79 -26.71 -3.63
N PRO A 419 -6.60 -27.25 -2.42
CA PRO A 419 -6.59 -26.45 -1.20
C PRO A 419 -5.21 -25.87 -0.87
N LEU A 420 -5.19 -24.65 -0.30
CA LEU A 420 -4.02 -24.06 0.34
C LEU A 420 -4.44 -23.28 1.61
N ARG A 421 -4.11 -23.81 2.76
CA ARG A 421 -4.33 -23.11 4.02
C ARG A 421 -3.37 -21.92 4.14
N ILE A 422 -3.92 -20.75 4.48
CA ILE A 422 -3.18 -19.52 4.69
C ILE A 422 -3.02 -19.29 6.19
N ASN A 423 -1.78 -19.02 6.62
CA ASN A 423 -1.45 -18.80 8.04
C ASN A 423 -0.63 -17.52 8.28
N GLY A 424 -0.52 -16.65 7.27
CA GLY A 424 0.17 -15.38 7.39
C GLY A 424 0.21 -14.63 6.07
N TYR A 425 0.94 -13.54 6.07
CA TYR A 425 1.09 -12.64 4.91
C TYR A 425 2.46 -11.97 4.94
N MET A 426 2.85 -11.37 3.81
CA MET A 426 4.04 -10.53 3.73
C MET A 426 3.74 -9.13 4.30
N GLY A 427 4.71 -8.55 5.00
CA GLY A 427 4.60 -7.25 5.65
C GLY A 427 4.65 -6.06 4.69
N TYR A 428 4.72 -4.87 5.27
CA TYR A 428 4.71 -3.59 4.54
C TYR A 428 5.86 -3.42 3.54
N GLU A 429 6.99 -4.10 3.74
CA GLU A 429 8.14 -4.08 2.82
C GLU A 429 7.80 -4.68 1.45
N LYS A 430 6.80 -5.57 1.40
CA LYS A 430 6.34 -6.25 0.19
C LYS A 430 4.94 -5.85 -0.25
N ALA A 431 4.19 -5.16 0.61
CA ALA A 431 2.87 -4.65 0.29
C ALA A 431 2.95 -3.48 -0.69
N GLN A 432 2.01 -3.41 -1.62
CA GLN A 432 1.92 -2.27 -2.54
C GLN A 432 1.26 -1.07 -1.88
N VAL A 433 0.28 -1.31 -1.00
CA VAL A 433 -0.50 -0.28 -0.33
C VAL A 433 -0.77 -0.64 1.12
N THR A 434 -1.11 0.39 1.90
CA THR A 434 -1.66 0.29 3.24
C THR A 434 -3.18 0.41 3.16
N ARG A 435 -3.89 -0.51 3.76
CA ARG A 435 -5.31 -0.40 4.07
C ARG A 435 -5.44 0.24 5.45
N GLY A 436 -6.53 0.96 5.70
CA GLY A 436 -6.67 1.75 6.92
C GLY A 436 -5.93 3.09 6.82
N GLY A 437 -5.99 3.89 7.84
CA GLY A 437 -5.43 5.23 7.89
C GLY A 437 -6.36 6.21 8.59
N ILE A 438 -6.25 7.49 8.29
CA ILE A 438 -7.09 8.53 8.87
C ILE A 438 -8.52 8.34 8.37
N SER A 439 -9.48 8.24 9.31
CA SER A 439 -10.91 8.07 8.99
C SER A 439 -11.41 9.21 8.11
N LEU A 440 -12.04 8.86 6.98
CA LEU A 440 -12.68 9.86 6.13
C LEU A 440 -13.97 10.43 6.76
N THR A 441 -14.54 9.77 7.75
CA THR A 441 -15.73 10.29 8.45
C THR A 441 -15.44 11.60 9.16
N GLU A 442 -14.19 11.84 9.53
CA GLU A 442 -13.69 13.02 10.26
C GLU A 442 -13.10 14.12 9.35
N LEU A 443 -13.26 13.96 8.04
CA LEU A 443 -12.81 14.93 7.04
C LEU A 443 -13.99 15.49 6.27
N THR A 444 -13.94 16.74 5.85
CA THR A 444 -14.91 17.32 4.92
C THR A 444 -14.87 16.60 3.56
N GLY A 445 -15.83 16.87 2.70
CA GLY A 445 -15.79 16.34 1.33
C GLY A 445 -14.63 16.88 0.46
N ASN A 446 -13.88 17.86 0.96
CA ASN A 446 -12.69 18.43 0.35
C ASN A 446 -11.40 18.03 1.11
N LEU A 447 -11.51 17.05 2.01
CA LEU A 447 -10.40 16.47 2.77
C LEU A 447 -9.77 17.41 3.81
N GLU A 448 -10.45 18.46 4.24
CA GLU A 448 -10.12 19.26 5.41
C GLU A 448 -10.57 18.54 6.68
N SER A 449 -9.80 18.66 7.75
CA SER A 449 -10.15 18.15 9.08
C SER A 449 -11.42 18.83 9.62
N ASP A 450 -12.37 18.04 10.09
CA ASP A 450 -13.56 18.55 10.79
C ASP A 450 -13.19 19.10 12.20
N PHE A 451 -12.01 18.76 12.74
CA PHE A 451 -11.56 19.17 14.06
C PHE A 451 -10.64 20.39 14.04
N GLN A 452 -9.84 20.55 12.97
CA GLN A 452 -8.83 21.58 12.89
C GLN A 452 -8.88 22.29 11.53
N PRO A 453 -9.51 23.48 11.45
CA PRO A 453 -9.54 24.28 10.22
C PRO A 453 -8.13 24.59 9.69
N GLY A 454 -7.96 24.41 8.38
CA GLY A 454 -6.68 24.58 7.68
C GLY A 454 -5.77 23.35 7.69
N LEU A 455 -6.16 22.26 8.35
CA LEU A 455 -5.47 20.98 8.29
C LEU A 455 -6.14 20.07 7.26
N PHE A 456 -5.35 19.52 6.35
CA PHE A 456 -5.83 18.66 5.26
C PHE A 456 -5.04 17.34 5.20
N PHE A 457 -5.67 16.29 4.65
CA PHE A 457 -5.05 14.99 4.46
C PHE A 457 -5.37 14.46 3.07
N ALA A 458 -4.35 13.94 2.34
CA ALA A 458 -4.57 13.40 1.00
C ALA A 458 -3.64 12.22 0.69
N GLY A 459 -4.04 11.38 -0.26
CA GLY A 459 -3.32 10.17 -0.64
C GLY A 459 -3.54 9.01 0.32
N GLU A 460 -2.57 8.09 0.38
CA GLU A 460 -2.64 6.83 1.13
C GLU A 460 -2.61 7.01 2.67
N VAL A 461 -2.39 8.21 3.18
CA VAL A 461 -2.50 8.50 4.62
C VAL A 461 -3.95 8.45 5.10
N ALA A 462 -4.93 8.75 4.23
CA ALA A 462 -6.36 8.59 4.49
C ALA A 462 -6.80 7.15 4.27
N ASP A 463 -7.87 6.70 4.96
CA ASP A 463 -8.40 5.33 4.83
C ASP A 463 -9.05 5.09 3.47
N VAL A 464 -8.23 5.04 2.42
CA VAL A 464 -8.65 4.64 1.08
C VAL A 464 -7.61 3.73 0.47
N ASP A 465 -8.00 2.49 0.17
CA ASP A 465 -7.23 1.56 -0.63
C ASP A 465 -8.00 1.10 -1.88
N GLY A 466 -7.32 1.19 -3.02
CA GLY A 466 -7.82 0.72 -4.31
C GLY A 466 -7.40 -0.71 -4.62
N THR A 467 -8.12 -1.37 -5.53
CA THR A 467 -7.68 -2.63 -6.13
C THR A 467 -6.38 -2.45 -6.94
N CYS A 468 -5.71 -3.54 -7.34
CA CYS A 468 -4.65 -3.46 -8.35
C CYS A 468 -5.21 -2.88 -9.65
N GLY A 469 -4.45 -1.97 -10.30
CA GLY A 469 -4.88 -1.47 -11.61
C GLY A 469 -4.95 0.04 -11.77
N GLY A 470 -4.12 0.81 -11.08
CA GLY A 470 -4.04 2.27 -11.20
C GLY A 470 -4.92 3.05 -10.21
N TYR A 471 -5.80 2.39 -9.48
CA TYR A 471 -6.78 3.03 -8.58
C TYR A 471 -6.11 3.77 -7.41
N ASN A 472 -5.03 3.23 -6.84
CA ASN A 472 -4.32 3.87 -5.73
C ASN A 472 -3.59 5.14 -6.18
N LEU A 473 -3.03 5.17 -7.38
CA LEU A 473 -2.46 6.38 -7.96
C LEU A 473 -3.55 7.38 -8.34
N GLN A 474 -4.67 6.93 -8.92
CA GLN A 474 -5.84 7.79 -9.18
C GLN A 474 -6.31 8.47 -7.90
N TRP A 475 -6.47 7.72 -6.79
CA TRP A 475 -6.83 8.30 -5.50
C TRP A 475 -5.81 9.35 -5.04
N ALA A 476 -4.51 9.07 -5.16
CA ALA A 476 -3.47 10.00 -4.77
C ALA A 476 -3.53 11.30 -5.58
N PHE A 477 -3.68 11.21 -6.90
CA PHE A 477 -3.82 12.38 -7.78
C PHE A 477 -5.10 13.16 -7.50
N SER A 478 -6.22 12.45 -7.33
CA SER A 478 -7.53 13.05 -7.08
C SER A 478 -7.57 13.78 -5.75
N SER A 479 -7.20 13.08 -4.68
CA SER A 479 -7.24 13.63 -3.31
C SER A 479 -6.26 14.78 -3.14
N GLY A 480 -5.04 14.67 -3.69
CA GLY A 480 -4.06 15.75 -3.67
C GLY A 480 -4.55 17.00 -4.39
N THR A 481 -5.12 16.84 -5.59
CA THR A 481 -5.65 17.98 -6.36
C THR A 481 -6.86 18.63 -5.67
N VAL A 482 -7.78 17.81 -5.16
CA VAL A 482 -8.99 18.32 -4.47
C VAL A 482 -8.62 19.08 -3.20
N ALA A 483 -7.73 18.52 -2.37
CA ALA A 483 -7.21 19.21 -1.18
C ALA A 483 -6.47 20.50 -1.53
N GLY A 484 -5.60 20.50 -2.54
CA GLY A 484 -4.88 21.69 -2.99
C GLY A 484 -5.82 22.80 -3.45
N ARG A 485 -6.85 22.49 -4.24
CA ARG A 485 -7.88 23.46 -4.65
C ARG A 485 -8.68 24.01 -3.47
N ALA A 486 -9.00 23.16 -2.49
CA ALA A 486 -9.73 23.59 -1.29
C ALA A 486 -8.87 24.52 -0.41
N ILE A 487 -7.57 24.23 -0.27
CA ILE A 487 -6.61 25.09 0.41
C ILE A 487 -6.55 26.48 -0.24
N VAL A 488 -6.44 26.53 -1.57
CA VAL A 488 -6.42 27.81 -2.30
C VAL A 488 -7.67 28.64 -2.00
N LYS A 489 -8.84 28.02 -2.11
CA LYS A 489 -10.11 28.69 -1.83
C LYS A 489 -10.14 29.23 -0.40
N ARG A 490 -9.78 28.41 0.58
CA ARG A 490 -9.71 28.80 1.99
C ARG A 490 -8.78 29.99 2.22
N ASN A 491 -7.55 29.91 1.71
CA ASN A 491 -6.56 30.98 1.91
C ASN A 491 -7.00 32.30 1.25
N GLN A 492 -7.65 32.23 0.07
CA GLN A 492 -8.21 33.42 -0.58
C GLN A 492 -9.35 34.07 0.23
N GLU A 493 -10.16 33.28 0.92
CA GLU A 493 -11.22 33.78 1.81
C GLU A 493 -10.60 34.50 3.02
N LEU A 494 -9.60 33.91 3.67
CA LEU A 494 -8.87 34.54 4.78
C LEU A 494 -8.27 35.91 4.39
N PHE A 495 -7.63 36.02 3.24
CA PHE A 495 -7.05 37.28 2.77
C PHE A 495 -8.10 38.38 2.46
N LYS A 496 -9.34 37.99 2.17
CA LYS A 496 -10.44 38.98 2.00
C LYS A 496 -10.93 39.49 3.33
N ASP A 497 -11.08 38.65 4.33
CA ASP A 497 -11.54 39.00 5.67
C ASP A 497 -10.53 39.92 6.35
N ASP A 498 -9.22 39.62 6.24
CA ASP A 498 -8.16 40.49 6.77
C ASP A 498 -8.17 41.90 6.16
N ARG A 499 -8.44 42.04 4.85
CA ARG A 499 -8.53 43.31 4.17
C ARG A 499 -9.76 44.14 4.64
N HIS A 500 -10.92 43.49 4.76
CA HIS A 500 -12.12 44.18 5.29
C HIS A 500 -11.90 44.68 6.72
N THR A 501 -11.26 43.87 7.56
CA THR A 501 -10.95 44.26 8.94
C THR A 501 -9.96 45.44 9.02
N MET A 502 -8.98 45.49 8.11
CA MET A 502 -8.03 46.65 8.05
C MET A 502 -8.73 47.92 7.56
N GLU A 503 -9.57 47.85 6.51
CA GLU A 503 -10.32 48.98 5.98
C GLU A 503 -11.32 49.53 6.99
N GLU A 504 -11.99 48.67 7.79
CA GLU A 504 -12.86 49.12 8.88
C GLU A 504 -12.09 49.82 9.99
N ASN A 505 -10.93 49.30 10.39
CA ASN A 505 -10.08 49.91 11.42
C ASN A 505 -9.47 51.25 10.98
N ASP A 506 -9.06 51.37 9.73
CA ASP A 506 -8.58 52.65 9.17
C ASP A 506 -9.71 53.68 9.09
N GLY A 507 -10.91 53.27 8.69
CA GLY A 507 -12.11 54.11 8.66
C GLY A 507 -12.55 54.62 10.05
N ILE A 508 -12.36 53.78 11.10
CA ILE A 508 -12.61 54.17 12.49
C ILE A 508 -11.52 55.13 13.00
N SER A 509 -10.26 54.91 12.65
CA SER A 509 -9.13 55.78 13.00
C SER A 509 -9.26 57.18 12.37
N GLU A 510 -9.70 57.27 11.10
CA GLU A 510 -9.97 58.55 10.45
C GLU A 510 -11.17 59.31 11.07
N ARG A 511 -12.25 58.60 11.44
CA ARG A 511 -13.41 59.22 12.14
C ARG A 511 -13.03 59.73 13.51
N ASN A 512 -12.12 59.05 14.24
CA ASN A 512 -11.64 59.52 15.56
C ASN A 512 -10.62 60.67 15.48
N ARG A 513 -9.95 60.86 14.32
CA ARG A 513 -9.08 62.03 14.08
C ARG A 513 -9.83 63.29 13.65
N ARG A 514 -11.07 63.14 13.21
CA ARG A 514 -11.94 64.24 12.77
C ARG A 514 -12.92 64.72 13.86
N ARG A 515 -12.90 64.09 15.04
CA ARG A 515 -13.57 64.58 16.29
C ARG A 515 -12.52 65.10 17.22
#